data_172d521be57556fe63a564a178432518
#
_entry.id   172d521be57556fe63a564a178432518
#
_cell.length_a   1.000
_cell.length_b   1.000
_cell.length_c   1.000
_cell.angle_alpha   90.00
_cell.angle_beta   90.00
_cell.angle_gamma   90.00
#
_symmetry.space_group_name_H-M   'P 1'
#
loop_
_entity.id
_entity.type
_entity.pdbx_description
1 polymer ?
#
loop_
_entity_poly.entity_id
_entity_poly.type
_entity_poly.pdbx_seq_one_letter_code
_entity_poly.pdbx_strand_id
1 'polypeptide(L)'
;MIKKIYIAGPLFNVHEKKYLEEIAEVLEGADFDCFLPHRDQKGIDPEELKNNEMSQETKDIIFQTDIEALKEADLIVALVTGQDIDSGTASEIGFMYANNKPVIAITA
;
A
#
# COMPACT_ATOMS: atom_id res chain seq x y z
N MET A 1 -17.53 -11.22 1.79
CA MET A 1 -17.00 -11.25 0.41
C MET A 1 -15.91 -10.19 0.26
N ILE A 2 -14.74 -10.58 -0.22
CA ILE A 2 -13.62 -9.66 -0.40
C ILE A 2 -13.84 -8.82 -1.66
N LYS A 3 -13.87 -7.50 -1.50
CA LYS A 3 -14.02 -6.57 -2.61
C LYS A 3 -12.89 -5.54 -2.67
N LYS A 4 -12.44 -5.06 -1.51
CA LYS A 4 -11.41 -4.02 -1.41
C LYS A 4 -10.12 -4.62 -0.89
N ILE A 5 -9.04 -4.39 -1.63
CA ILE A 5 -7.71 -4.92 -1.32
C ILE A 5 -6.74 -3.75 -1.17
N TYR A 6 -6.02 -3.73 -0.05
CA TYR A 6 -4.91 -2.82 0.15
C TYR A 6 -3.63 -3.53 -0.30
N ILE A 7 -2.85 -2.88 -1.15
CA ILE A 7 -1.60 -3.43 -1.65
C ILE A 7 -0.44 -2.71 -0.97
N ALA A 8 0.33 -3.45 -0.18
CA ALA A 8 1.46 -2.92 0.57
C ALA A 8 2.77 -3.48 0.06
N GLY A 9 3.84 -2.70 0.17
CA GLY A 9 5.16 -3.16 -0.21
C GLY A 9 6.17 -2.02 -0.18
N PRO A 10 7.45 -2.36 -0.35
CA PRO A 10 8.50 -1.34 -0.38
C PRO A 10 8.39 -0.46 -1.63
N LEU A 11 8.67 0.83 -1.46
CA LEU A 11 8.57 1.84 -2.52
C LEU A 11 9.93 2.50 -2.77
N PHE A 12 11.01 1.77 -2.54
CA PHE A 12 12.35 2.34 -2.57
C PHE A 12 12.90 2.55 -3.98
N ASN A 13 12.39 1.80 -4.97
CA ASN A 13 12.89 1.93 -6.33
C ASN A 13 11.78 1.68 -7.36
N VAL A 14 12.09 1.97 -8.62
CA VAL A 14 11.16 1.86 -9.75
C VAL A 14 10.67 0.42 -9.94
N HIS A 15 11.53 -0.56 -9.74
CA HIS A 15 11.19 -1.97 -9.95
C HIS A 15 10.16 -2.47 -8.94
N GLU A 16 10.30 -2.07 -7.69
CA GLU A 16 9.34 -2.42 -6.64
C GLU A 16 7.98 -1.79 -6.90
N LYS A 17 7.97 -0.51 -7.26
CA LYS A 17 6.73 0.20 -7.61
C LYS A 17 6.03 -0.45 -8.79
N LYS A 18 6.79 -0.80 -9.83
CA LYS A 18 6.24 -1.46 -11.01
C LYS A 18 5.64 -2.82 -10.69
N TYR A 19 6.31 -3.60 -9.85
CA TYR A 19 5.80 -4.90 -9.44
C TYR A 19 4.48 -4.77 -8.70
N LEU A 20 4.38 -3.80 -7.79
CA LEU A 20 3.14 -3.54 -7.07
C LEU A 20 2.02 -3.09 -8.01
N GLU A 21 2.34 -2.28 -9.02
CA GLU A 21 1.37 -1.88 -10.03
C GLU A 21 0.87 -3.06 -10.85
N GLU A 22 1.74 -4.01 -11.17
CA GLU A 22 1.37 -5.25 -11.88
C GLU A 22 0.43 -6.11 -11.03
N ILE A 23 0.68 -6.21 -9.72
CA ILE A 23 -0.22 -6.91 -8.80
C ILE A 23 -1.60 -6.26 -8.82
N ALA A 24 -1.64 -4.93 -8.73
CA ALA A 24 -2.89 -4.19 -8.77
C ALA A 24 -3.66 -4.44 -10.07
N GLU A 25 -2.98 -4.41 -11.21
CA GLU A 25 -3.60 -4.65 -12.51
C GLU A 25 -4.24 -6.03 -12.60
N VAL A 26 -3.55 -7.05 -12.11
CA VAL A 26 -4.08 -8.42 -12.12
C VAL A 26 -5.33 -8.53 -11.25
N LEU A 27 -5.30 -7.96 -10.07
CA LEU A 27 -6.43 -8.01 -9.15
C LEU A 27 -7.61 -7.18 -9.64
N GLU A 28 -7.34 -6.01 -10.19
CA GLU A 28 -8.39 -5.15 -10.77
C GLU A 28 -9.04 -5.82 -11.98
N GLY A 29 -8.25 -6.56 -12.75
CA GLY A 29 -8.78 -7.37 -13.85
C GLY A 29 -9.72 -8.49 -13.39
N ALA A 30 -9.62 -8.89 -12.13
CA ALA A 30 -10.50 -9.90 -11.51
C ALA A 30 -11.64 -9.24 -10.70
N ASP A 31 -11.92 -7.96 -10.94
CA ASP A 31 -13.01 -7.19 -10.34
C ASP A 31 -12.82 -6.83 -8.86
N PHE A 32 -11.58 -6.83 -8.37
CA PHE A 32 -11.29 -6.30 -7.04
C PHE A 32 -10.99 -4.79 -7.13
N ASP A 33 -11.37 -4.08 -6.09
CA ASP A 33 -11.05 -2.66 -5.94
C ASP A 33 -9.75 -2.56 -5.13
N CYS A 34 -8.69 -2.08 -5.75
CA CYS A 34 -7.35 -2.05 -5.15
C CYS A 34 -6.93 -0.64 -4.78
N PHE A 35 -6.40 -0.49 -3.57
CA PHE A 35 -5.72 0.74 -3.15
C PHE A 35 -4.20 0.48 -3.17
N LEU A 36 -3.50 1.27 -3.95
CA LEU A 36 -2.05 1.21 -4.09
C LEU A 36 -1.49 2.56 -3.64
N PRO A 37 -0.82 2.64 -2.48
CA PRO A 37 -0.47 3.92 -1.85
C PRO A 37 0.23 4.92 -2.75
N HIS A 38 1.20 4.50 -3.55
CA HIS A 38 1.94 5.44 -4.40
C HIS A 38 1.16 5.90 -5.64
N ARG A 39 0.10 5.17 -6.03
CA ARG A 39 -0.74 5.50 -7.18
C ARG A 39 -1.97 6.30 -6.78
N ASP A 40 -2.56 5.95 -5.64
CA ASP A 40 -3.93 6.36 -5.30
C ASP A 40 -4.03 7.47 -4.25
N GLN A 41 -2.93 8.16 -3.97
CA GLN A 41 -2.96 9.33 -3.09
C GLN A 41 -3.77 10.46 -3.72
N LYS A 42 -4.58 11.13 -2.89
CA LYS A 42 -5.42 12.23 -3.33
C LYS A 42 -5.09 13.50 -2.55
N GLY A 43 -5.22 14.64 -3.22
CA GLY A 43 -5.02 15.94 -2.59
C GLY A 43 -3.55 16.31 -2.36
N ILE A 44 -2.64 15.62 -3.02
CA ILE A 44 -1.21 15.86 -2.89
C ILE A 44 -0.63 16.24 -4.25
N ASP A 45 0.20 17.30 -4.26
CA ASP A 45 0.92 17.71 -5.46
C ASP A 45 1.90 16.59 -5.86
N PRO A 46 1.87 16.09 -7.12
CA PRO A 46 2.82 15.07 -7.57
C PRO A 46 4.29 15.44 -7.36
N GLU A 47 4.64 16.73 -7.39
CA GLU A 47 6.00 17.19 -7.14
C GLU A 47 6.42 16.97 -5.69
N GLU A 48 5.48 17.10 -4.73
CA GLU A 48 5.72 16.80 -3.31
C GLU A 48 6.08 15.33 -3.11
N LEU A 49 5.44 14.42 -3.85
CA LEU A 49 5.71 12.98 -3.73
C LEU A 49 7.10 12.59 -4.22
N LYS A 50 7.72 13.40 -5.07
CA LYS A 50 9.08 13.17 -5.57
C LYS A 50 10.15 13.74 -4.66
N ASN A 51 9.77 14.57 -3.71
CA ASN A 51 10.69 15.25 -2.83
C ASN A 51 10.96 14.41 -1.59
N ASN A 52 12.25 14.20 -1.27
CA ASN A 52 12.66 13.47 -0.07
C ASN A 52 12.37 14.26 1.20
N GLU A 53 12.15 15.55 1.09
CA GLU A 53 11.87 16.47 2.20
C GLU A 53 10.42 16.95 2.16
N MET A 54 9.47 16.01 2.09
CA MET A 54 8.06 16.34 2.16
C MET A 54 7.72 17.12 3.42
N SER A 55 6.79 18.08 3.30
CA SER A 55 6.28 18.82 4.45
C SER A 55 5.57 17.89 5.43
N GLN A 56 5.50 18.29 6.70
CA GLN A 56 4.78 17.50 7.70
C GLN A 56 3.28 17.38 7.33
N GLU A 57 2.72 18.44 6.77
CA GLU A 57 1.33 18.42 6.30
C GLU A 57 1.10 17.33 5.24
N THR A 58 1.99 17.23 4.26
CA THR A 58 1.92 16.19 3.22
C THR A 58 2.04 14.80 3.82
N LYS A 59 2.97 14.59 4.75
CA LYS A 59 3.13 13.32 5.45
C LYS A 59 1.87 12.93 6.21
N ASP A 60 1.23 13.89 6.87
CA ASP A 60 0.00 13.64 7.62
C ASP A 60 -1.15 13.25 6.69
N ILE A 61 -1.26 13.88 5.53
CA ILE A 61 -2.26 13.54 4.52
C ILE A 61 -2.06 12.11 4.02
N ILE A 62 -0.81 11.75 3.70
CA ILE A 62 -0.49 10.39 3.26
C ILE A 62 -0.85 9.37 4.33
N PHE A 63 -0.48 9.63 5.57
CA PHE A 63 -0.77 8.74 6.70
C PHE A 63 -2.27 8.54 6.86
N GLN A 64 -3.06 9.63 6.85
CA GLN A 64 -4.51 9.55 7.00
C GLN A 64 -5.16 8.80 5.83
N THR A 65 -4.72 9.06 4.61
CA THR A 65 -5.23 8.37 3.43
C THR A 65 -4.98 6.87 3.52
N ASP A 66 -3.77 6.48 3.91
CA ASP A 66 -3.40 5.07 4.04
C ASP A 66 -4.19 4.38 5.15
N ILE A 67 -4.34 5.03 6.30
CA ILE A 67 -5.12 4.48 7.44
C ILE A 67 -6.58 4.28 7.05
N GLU A 68 -7.17 5.25 6.36
CA GLU A 68 -8.57 5.12 5.91
C GLU A 68 -8.73 3.97 4.92
N ALA A 69 -7.78 3.83 3.99
CA ALA A 69 -7.81 2.73 3.03
C ALA A 69 -7.66 1.38 3.72
N LEU A 70 -6.79 1.28 4.74
CA LEU A 70 -6.62 0.05 5.53
C LEU A 70 -7.90 -0.31 6.28
N LYS A 71 -8.58 0.68 6.84
CA LYS A 71 -9.84 0.46 7.57
C LYS A 71 -10.94 -0.05 6.64
N GLU A 72 -10.98 0.44 5.42
CA GLU A 72 -11.99 0.06 4.43
C GLU A 72 -11.66 -1.26 3.72
N ALA A 73 -10.40 -1.65 3.70
CA ALA A 73 -9.97 -2.85 2.98
C ALA A 73 -10.46 -4.13 3.67
N ASP A 74 -10.78 -5.12 2.86
CA ASP A 74 -11.18 -6.45 3.33
C ASP A 74 -9.99 -7.39 3.46
N LEU A 75 -8.89 -7.08 2.78
CA LEU A 75 -7.70 -7.93 2.66
C LEU A 75 -6.48 -7.05 2.39
N ILE A 76 -5.33 -7.43 2.93
CA ILE A 76 -4.06 -6.85 2.51
C ILE A 76 -3.26 -7.88 1.71
N VAL A 77 -2.73 -7.46 0.56
CA VAL A 77 -1.73 -8.20 -0.21
C VAL A 77 -0.42 -7.46 -0.04
N ALA A 78 0.56 -8.09 0.57
CA ALA A 78 1.82 -7.45 0.92
C ALA A 78 3.00 -8.10 0.21
N LEU A 79 3.81 -7.29 -0.46
CA LEU A 79 5.06 -7.73 -1.05
C LEU A 79 6.14 -7.69 0.04
N VAL A 80 6.63 -8.87 0.43
CA VAL A 80 7.67 -9.00 1.45
C VAL A 80 8.94 -9.52 0.77
N THR A 81 9.84 -8.61 0.46
CA THR A 81 11.07 -8.92 -0.26
C THR A 81 12.29 -8.54 0.58
N GLY A 82 13.43 -9.14 0.23
CA GLY A 82 14.68 -8.89 0.92
C GLY A 82 14.81 -9.69 2.19
N GLN A 83 15.82 -9.36 2.97
CA GLN A 83 16.15 -10.05 4.20
C GLN A 83 15.20 -9.66 5.34
N ASP A 84 14.81 -8.40 5.36
CA ASP A 84 13.90 -7.87 6.36
C ASP A 84 12.70 -7.21 5.68
N ILE A 85 11.53 -7.36 6.28
CA ILE A 85 10.31 -6.70 5.80
C ILE A 85 10.45 -5.20 6.02
N ASP A 86 10.08 -4.40 5.01
CA ASP A 86 9.98 -2.96 5.14
C ASP A 86 9.09 -2.58 6.34
N SER A 87 9.54 -1.62 7.16
CA SER A 87 8.84 -1.26 8.39
C SER A 87 7.43 -0.75 8.17
N GLY A 88 7.19 0.02 7.10
CA GLY A 88 5.86 0.49 6.75
C GLY A 88 4.93 -0.67 6.40
N THR A 89 5.42 -1.60 5.58
CA THR A 89 4.68 -2.80 5.20
C THR A 89 4.36 -3.66 6.42
N ALA A 90 5.34 -3.85 7.31
CA ALA A 90 5.14 -4.62 8.54
C ALA A 90 4.06 -4.00 9.43
N SER A 91 4.05 -2.67 9.56
CA SER A 91 3.05 -1.96 10.34
C SER A 91 1.64 -2.14 9.77
N GLU A 92 1.52 -2.09 8.45
CA GLU A 92 0.24 -2.26 7.77
C GLU A 92 -0.28 -3.69 7.92
N ILE A 93 0.59 -4.69 7.80
CA ILE A 93 0.25 -6.08 8.06
C ILE A 93 -0.26 -6.25 9.50
N GLY A 94 0.47 -5.66 10.46
CA GLY A 94 0.08 -5.71 11.87
C GLY A 94 -1.28 -5.10 12.14
N PHE A 95 -1.58 -3.96 11.51
CA PHE A 95 -2.88 -3.32 11.62
C PHE A 95 -4.00 -4.24 11.13
N MET A 96 -3.83 -4.84 9.96
CA MET A 96 -4.84 -5.72 9.37
C MET A 96 -5.04 -6.98 10.23
N TYR A 97 -3.95 -7.58 10.69
CA TYR A 97 -4.02 -8.75 11.56
C TYR A 97 -4.74 -8.44 12.86
N ALA A 98 -4.42 -7.31 13.48
CA ALA A 98 -5.06 -6.89 14.73
C ALA A 98 -6.57 -6.62 14.56
N ASN A 99 -7.01 -6.32 13.35
CA ASN A 99 -8.41 -6.08 13.02
C ASN A 99 -9.10 -7.33 12.43
N ASN A 100 -8.49 -8.49 12.58
CA ASN A 100 -9.02 -9.78 12.12
C ASN A 100 -9.28 -9.84 10.61
N LYS A 101 -8.45 -9.14 9.83
CA LYS A 101 -8.55 -9.14 8.37
C LYS A 101 -7.48 -10.04 7.76
N PRO A 102 -7.78 -10.76 6.65
CA PRO A 102 -6.81 -11.65 6.02
C PRO A 102 -5.57 -10.92 5.51
N VAL A 103 -4.44 -11.61 5.58
CA VAL A 103 -3.15 -11.12 5.10
C VAL A 103 -2.57 -12.15 4.12
N ILE A 104 -2.24 -11.70 2.91
CA ILE A 104 -1.54 -12.52 1.93
C ILE A 104 -0.16 -11.88 1.71
N ALA A 105 0.89 -12.63 1.98
CA ALA A 105 2.25 -12.17 1.76
C ALA A 105 2.81 -12.79 0.48
N ILE A 106 3.41 -11.95 -0.36
CA ILE A 106 4.07 -12.38 -1.59
C ILE A 106 5.57 -12.19 -1.42
N THR A 107 6.31 -13.26 -1.66
CA THR A 107 7.78 -13.20 -1.68
C THR A 107 8.26 -13.30 -3.12
N ALA A 108 9.27 -12.52 -3.45
CA ALA A 108 9.84 -12.50 -4.80
C ALA A 108 11.36 -12.60 -4.75
#